data_34a60ffcdcfdd28baac4b3245eabcc6d
#
_entry.id   34a60ffcdcfdd28baac4b3245eabcc6d
#
_cell.length_a   1.000
_cell.length_b   1.000
_cell.length_c   1.000
_cell.angle_alpha   90.00
_cell.angle_beta   90.00
_cell.angle_gamma   90.00
#
_symmetry.space_group_name_H-M   'P 1'
#
loop_
_entity.id
_entity.type
_entity.pdbx_description
1 polymer ?
#
loop_
_entity_poly.entity_id
_entity_poly.type
_entity_poly.pdbx_seq_one_letter_code
_entity_poly.pdbx_strand_id
1 'polypeptide(L)'
;MNYLHHTPVLLHESVTSLAIAPTDTIVDGTFGGGGHSKAIAALVPQGTLICVDLDEAAEARFGEQFADVKNVSFVHANFKDAAVGGFFSHKQTTPAVDKVLLDLGTSVFQLLSDTRGFSFNSDVPLAMTFSSHGSHTGFNAHDIVNSWQESSIADIIYAYGEEVKSRRIARAIVEARAITPIMTSLQLATIIATAMPRNSRIHPATKTFQALRIAVNDELGTLTHAMNAWWDVLNTGGRISIITFHSLEDRIVKQWMRDHPNSRVITKKPLSPSKEELSSNPRSRSAKLRTIEKI
;
A
#
# COMPACT_ATOMS: atom_id res chain seq x y z
N MET A 1 12.61 -10.57 -21.88
CA MET A 1 11.75 -9.41 -21.57
C MET A 1 12.49 -8.55 -20.55
N ASN A 2 12.78 -7.28 -20.88
CA ASN A 2 13.40 -6.36 -19.91
C ASN A 2 12.39 -6.09 -18.79
N TYR A 3 12.55 -6.75 -17.67
CA TYR A 3 11.89 -6.37 -16.42
C TYR A 3 12.39 -4.95 -16.10
N LEU A 4 11.52 -3.97 -16.24
CA LEU A 4 11.79 -2.60 -15.79
C LEU A 4 12.30 -2.71 -14.36
N HIS A 5 13.54 -2.28 -14.11
CA HIS A 5 14.16 -2.29 -12.78
C HIS A 5 13.28 -1.48 -11.83
N HIS A 6 12.45 -2.20 -11.06
CA HIS A 6 11.73 -1.59 -9.97
C HIS A 6 12.73 -1.29 -8.86
N THR A 7 13.04 -0.02 -8.67
CA THR A 7 13.85 0.42 -7.53
C THR A 7 12.92 0.56 -6.32
N PRO A 8 13.10 -0.23 -5.26
CA PRO A 8 12.32 -0.09 -4.03
C PRO A 8 12.47 1.32 -3.47
N VAL A 9 11.37 1.87 -2.95
CA VAL A 9 11.35 3.21 -2.37
C VAL A 9 11.99 3.18 -0.98
N LEU A 10 12.90 4.13 -0.69
CA LEU A 10 13.58 4.24 0.62
C LEU A 10 14.23 2.91 1.07
N LEU A 11 14.81 2.15 0.13
CA LEU A 11 15.36 0.81 0.40
C LEU A 11 16.39 0.83 1.52
N HIS A 12 17.38 1.69 1.41
CA HIS A 12 18.47 1.78 2.37
C HIS A 12 17.99 2.25 3.74
N GLU A 13 17.12 3.24 3.77
CA GLU A 13 16.53 3.81 4.98
C GLU A 13 15.66 2.79 5.70
N SER A 14 14.88 1.99 4.97
CA SER A 14 14.01 0.96 5.53
C SER A 14 14.81 -0.15 6.19
N VAL A 15 15.80 -0.69 5.50
CA VAL A 15 16.67 -1.74 6.01
C VAL A 15 17.47 -1.26 7.22
N THR A 16 18.03 -0.05 7.15
CA THR A 16 18.81 0.54 8.26
C THR A 16 17.92 0.77 9.49
N SER A 17 16.70 1.29 9.30
CA SER A 17 15.79 1.59 10.40
C SER A 17 15.29 0.35 11.14
N LEU A 18 15.20 -0.79 10.45
CA LEU A 18 14.84 -2.07 11.06
C LEU A 18 15.92 -2.61 12.00
N ALA A 19 17.20 -2.22 11.82
CA ALA A 19 18.32 -2.73 12.60
C ALA A 19 18.34 -4.27 12.68
N ILE A 20 18.40 -4.88 11.50
CA ILE A 20 18.29 -6.33 11.30
C ILE A 20 19.50 -7.07 11.91
N ALA A 21 19.22 -8.11 12.68
CA ALA A 21 20.21 -9.10 13.11
C ALA A 21 20.17 -10.35 12.22
N PRO A 22 21.29 -11.08 12.04
CA PRO A 22 21.36 -12.24 11.16
C PRO A 22 20.40 -13.40 11.49
N THR A 23 19.89 -13.43 12.72
CA THR A 23 19.01 -14.49 13.25
C THR A 23 17.55 -14.06 13.35
N ASP A 24 17.21 -12.80 12.96
CA ASP A 24 15.86 -12.26 13.10
C ASP A 24 14.83 -13.02 12.27
N THR A 25 13.61 -13.08 12.80
CA THR A 25 12.42 -13.42 12.04
C THR A 25 11.77 -12.14 11.54
N ILE A 26 11.75 -11.95 10.23
CA ILE A 26 11.30 -10.72 9.58
C ILE A 26 10.07 -10.99 8.72
N VAL A 27 9.13 -10.07 8.74
CA VAL A 27 7.99 -10.04 7.83
C VAL A 27 8.11 -8.84 6.90
N ASP A 28 8.09 -9.10 5.60
CA ASP A 28 7.77 -8.10 4.57
C ASP A 28 6.30 -8.27 4.22
N GLY A 29 5.44 -7.41 4.79
CA GLY A 29 3.99 -7.50 4.65
C GLY A 29 3.45 -7.05 3.29
N THR A 30 4.34 -6.55 2.41
CA THR A 30 4.01 -5.94 1.12
C THR A 30 5.08 -6.29 0.08
N PHE A 31 5.17 -7.59 -0.25
CA PHE A 31 6.25 -8.12 -1.10
C PHE A 31 6.39 -7.39 -2.46
N GLY A 32 5.26 -7.14 -3.15
CA GLY A 32 5.22 -6.41 -4.40
C GLY A 32 6.15 -6.96 -5.48
N GLY A 33 7.25 -6.26 -5.71
CA GLY A 33 8.30 -6.68 -6.65
C GLY A 33 9.47 -7.43 -6.01
N GLY A 34 9.46 -7.63 -4.69
CA GLY A 34 10.50 -8.36 -3.96
C GLY A 34 11.80 -7.59 -3.70
N GLY A 35 11.83 -6.30 -4.02
CA GLY A 35 13.08 -5.53 -3.90
C GLY A 35 13.56 -5.33 -2.46
N HIS A 36 12.67 -4.99 -1.53
CA HIS A 36 12.97 -4.94 -0.10
C HIS A 36 13.29 -6.33 0.43
N SER A 37 12.46 -7.33 0.12
CA SER A 37 12.66 -8.73 0.52
C SER A 37 14.03 -9.26 0.10
N LYS A 38 14.50 -8.95 -1.10
CA LYS A 38 15.83 -9.36 -1.57
C LYS A 38 16.97 -8.78 -0.74
N ALA A 39 16.86 -7.51 -0.37
CA ALA A 39 17.86 -6.86 0.47
C ALA A 39 17.82 -7.40 1.91
N ILE A 40 16.62 -7.67 2.45
CA ILE A 40 16.42 -8.24 3.79
C ILE A 40 16.95 -9.67 3.85
N ALA A 41 16.64 -10.53 2.87
CA ALA A 41 17.07 -11.93 2.82
C ALA A 41 18.58 -12.08 2.92
N ALA A 42 19.34 -11.16 2.30
CA ALA A 42 20.79 -11.16 2.35
C ALA A 42 21.34 -10.86 3.76
N LEU A 43 20.55 -10.25 4.65
CA LEU A 43 20.95 -9.85 5.99
C LEU A 43 20.57 -10.87 7.07
N VAL A 44 19.72 -11.83 6.75
CA VAL A 44 19.22 -12.85 7.70
C VAL A 44 19.60 -14.29 7.29
N PRO A 45 20.90 -14.59 7.09
CA PRO A 45 21.31 -15.92 6.62
C PRO A 45 21.03 -17.05 7.61
N GLN A 46 20.81 -16.74 8.89
CA GLN A 46 20.48 -17.67 9.97
C GLN A 46 19.05 -17.44 10.52
N GLY A 47 18.37 -16.41 10.03
CA GLY A 47 17.01 -16.03 10.40
C GLY A 47 15.99 -16.53 9.39
N THR A 48 14.80 -15.93 9.42
CA THR A 48 13.70 -16.25 8.53
C THR A 48 13.09 -14.97 7.96
N LEU A 49 12.82 -14.96 6.65
CA LEU A 49 12.02 -13.92 6.01
C LEU A 49 10.69 -14.50 5.54
N ILE A 50 9.61 -13.82 5.88
CA ILE A 50 8.26 -14.17 5.46
C ILE A 50 7.74 -13.01 4.62
N CYS A 51 7.51 -13.29 3.34
CA CYS A 51 6.97 -12.34 2.38
C CYS A 51 5.45 -12.52 2.30
N VAL A 52 4.71 -11.43 2.40
CA VAL A 52 3.24 -11.45 2.32
C VAL A 52 2.79 -10.53 1.19
N ASP A 53 1.84 -10.97 0.39
CA ASP A 53 1.15 -10.14 -0.59
C ASP A 53 -0.26 -10.67 -0.87
N LEU A 54 -1.17 -9.78 -1.19
CA LEU A 54 -2.54 -10.10 -1.61
C LEU A 54 -2.64 -10.34 -3.13
N ASP A 55 -1.66 -9.85 -3.91
CA ASP A 55 -1.65 -9.97 -5.36
C ASP A 55 -1.06 -11.32 -5.77
N GLU A 56 -1.86 -12.16 -6.43
CA GLU A 56 -1.42 -13.48 -6.96
C GLU A 56 -0.20 -13.38 -7.88
N ALA A 57 -0.08 -12.30 -8.64
CA ALA A 57 1.09 -12.07 -9.48
C ALA A 57 2.38 -11.87 -8.67
N ALA A 58 2.28 -11.52 -7.39
CA ALA A 58 3.43 -11.43 -6.49
C ALA A 58 3.99 -12.82 -6.13
N GLU A 59 3.13 -13.83 -5.97
CA GLU A 59 3.55 -15.21 -5.71
C GLU A 59 4.39 -15.78 -6.84
N ALA A 60 3.99 -15.55 -8.09
CA ALA A 60 4.78 -15.97 -9.26
C ALA A 60 6.16 -15.31 -9.27
N ARG A 61 6.23 -13.99 -9.00
CA ARG A 61 7.51 -13.26 -8.90
C ARG A 61 8.37 -13.76 -7.74
N PHE A 62 7.75 -14.13 -6.62
CA PHE A 62 8.46 -14.74 -5.49
C PHE A 62 9.10 -16.05 -5.90
N GLY A 63 8.37 -16.95 -6.56
CA GLY A 63 8.89 -18.22 -7.06
C GLY A 63 10.09 -18.07 -7.98
N GLU A 64 10.09 -17.04 -8.85
CA GLU A 64 11.23 -16.76 -9.74
C GLU A 64 12.46 -16.22 -8.97
N GLN A 65 12.26 -15.47 -7.89
CA GLN A 65 13.35 -14.76 -7.19
C GLN A 65 13.96 -15.57 -6.04
N PHE A 66 13.15 -16.43 -5.39
CA PHE A 66 13.51 -17.11 -4.15
C PHE A 66 13.41 -18.64 -4.21
N ALA A 67 13.33 -19.24 -5.41
CA ALA A 67 13.17 -20.70 -5.58
C ALA A 67 14.19 -21.54 -4.79
N ASP A 68 15.44 -21.08 -4.70
CA ASP A 68 16.54 -21.79 -4.06
C ASP A 68 16.88 -21.26 -2.66
N VAL A 69 16.10 -20.33 -2.11
CA VAL A 69 16.37 -19.67 -0.82
C VAL A 69 15.52 -20.30 0.28
N LYS A 70 16.12 -21.17 1.08
CA LYS A 70 15.40 -22.03 2.05
C LYS A 70 14.78 -21.30 3.25
N ASN A 71 15.34 -20.18 3.64
CA ASN A 71 14.90 -19.39 4.81
C ASN A 71 13.95 -18.25 4.45
N VAL A 72 13.43 -18.25 3.22
CA VAL A 72 12.43 -17.29 2.75
C VAL A 72 11.17 -18.04 2.35
N SER A 73 10.01 -17.55 2.80
CA SER A 73 8.70 -18.13 2.47
C SER A 73 7.73 -17.06 2.02
N PHE A 74 6.68 -17.49 1.29
CA PHE A 74 5.62 -16.60 0.82
C PHE A 74 4.27 -16.99 1.44
N VAL A 75 3.48 -15.99 1.77
CA VAL A 75 2.11 -16.14 2.27
C VAL A 75 1.18 -15.28 1.40
N HIS A 76 0.29 -15.94 0.68
CA HIS A 76 -0.74 -15.24 -0.09
C HIS A 76 -1.87 -14.82 0.84
N ALA A 77 -1.81 -13.59 1.33
CA ALA A 77 -2.78 -13.04 2.26
C ALA A 77 -2.76 -11.49 2.25
N ASN A 78 -3.80 -10.89 2.79
CA ASN A 78 -3.73 -9.48 3.17
C ASN A 78 -2.80 -9.35 4.38
N PHE A 79 -1.92 -8.36 4.37
CA PHE A 79 -0.97 -8.13 5.46
C PHE A 79 -1.64 -7.89 6.83
N LYS A 80 -2.91 -7.47 6.87
CA LYS A 80 -3.68 -7.38 8.13
C LYS A 80 -4.04 -8.74 8.71
N ASP A 81 -4.30 -9.72 7.84
CA ASP A 81 -4.78 -11.04 8.24
C ASP A 81 -3.62 -12.00 8.50
N ALA A 82 -2.46 -11.74 7.89
CA ALA A 82 -1.27 -12.56 8.04
C ALA A 82 -0.76 -12.61 9.50
N ALA A 83 -0.90 -11.52 10.27
CA ALA A 83 -0.52 -11.49 11.67
C ALA A 83 -1.40 -12.37 12.58
N VAL A 84 -2.67 -12.54 12.25
CA VAL A 84 -3.67 -13.27 13.07
C VAL A 84 -4.07 -14.61 12.51
N GLY A 85 -3.81 -14.88 11.23
CA GLY A 85 -4.33 -16.02 10.47
C GLY A 85 -3.72 -17.38 10.78
N GLY A 86 -2.93 -17.54 11.86
CA GLY A 86 -2.35 -18.83 12.21
C GLY A 86 -1.26 -19.34 11.25
N PHE A 87 -0.84 -18.53 10.27
CA PHE A 87 0.29 -18.85 9.39
C PHE A 87 1.58 -19.06 10.18
N PHE A 88 1.62 -18.51 11.39
CA PHE A 88 2.72 -18.66 12.34
C PHE A 88 2.46 -19.73 13.39
N SER A 89 1.30 -20.41 13.40
CA SER A 89 0.83 -21.24 14.53
C SER A 89 1.06 -22.75 14.39
N HIS A 90 1.97 -23.22 13.52
CA HIS A 90 2.23 -24.66 13.42
C HIS A 90 2.97 -25.29 14.61
N LYS A 91 3.34 -24.50 15.62
CA LYS A 91 3.83 -25.02 16.92
C LYS A 91 3.27 -24.12 18.04
N GLN A 92 2.76 -24.72 19.10
CA GLN A 92 2.13 -24.20 20.32
C GLN A 92 2.76 -22.97 21.02
N THR A 93 3.62 -22.22 20.35
CA THR A 93 4.16 -20.92 20.79
C THR A 93 3.89 -19.94 19.67
N THR A 94 3.24 -18.83 19.97
CA THR A 94 3.06 -17.71 19.04
C THR A 94 4.42 -17.37 18.45
N PRO A 95 4.65 -17.45 17.13
CA PRO A 95 5.94 -17.08 16.57
C PRO A 95 6.10 -15.59 16.82
N ALA A 96 7.10 -15.29 17.57
CA ALA A 96 7.52 -13.94 17.81
C ALA A 96 8.22 -13.42 16.54
N VAL A 97 7.81 -12.27 16.07
CA VAL A 97 8.41 -11.58 14.93
C VAL A 97 9.33 -10.48 15.48
N ASP A 98 10.55 -10.38 14.92
CA ASP A 98 11.51 -9.37 15.34
C ASP A 98 11.37 -8.08 14.55
N LYS A 99 11.07 -8.16 13.26
CA LYS A 99 10.96 -6.98 12.38
C LYS A 99 9.79 -7.12 11.42
N VAL A 100 9.11 -6.00 11.18
CA VAL A 100 8.03 -5.91 10.18
C VAL A 100 8.30 -4.71 9.27
N LEU A 101 8.21 -4.92 7.97
CA LEU A 101 8.19 -3.88 6.95
C LEU A 101 6.82 -3.84 6.27
N LEU A 102 6.26 -2.65 6.15
CA LEU A 102 5.06 -2.38 5.35
C LEU A 102 5.39 -1.24 4.36
N ASP A 103 5.39 -1.54 3.06
CA ASP A 103 5.53 -0.56 1.97
C ASP A 103 4.15 -0.36 1.34
N LEU A 104 3.42 0.66 1.80
CA LEU A 104 2.00 0.82 1.49
C LEU A 104 1.76 1.30 0.05
N GLY A 105 0.55 1.06 -0.45
CA GLY A 105 0.10 1.52 -1.75
C GLY A 105 0.17 0.48 -2.86
N THR A 106 0.03 0.93 -4.10
CA THR A 106 0.05 0.06 -5.28
C THR A 106 1.46 -0.26 -5.71
N SER A 107 1.73 -1.54 -5.99
CA SER A 107 3.00 -1.92 -6.61
C SER A 107 3.11 -1.33 -8.03
N VAL A 108 4.35 -1.10 -8.47
CA VAL A 108 4.61 -0.65 -9.87
C VAL A 108 4.06 -1.64 -10.88
N PHE A 109 4.09 -2.93 -10.57
CA PHE A 109 3.55 -3.97 -11.43
C PHE A 109 2.04 -3.84 -11.60
N GLN A 110 1.31 -3.51 -10.54
CA GLN A 110 -0.14 -3.24 -10.60
C GLN A 110 -0.46 -2.01 -11.47
N LEU A 111 0.41 -1.00 -11.48
CA LEU A 111 0.23 0.21 -12.30
C LEU A 111 0.65 0.02 -13.76
N LEU A 112 1.65 -0.82 -14.05
CA LEU A 112 2.17 -1.04 -15.41
C LEU A 112 1.37 -2.09 -16.18
N SER A 113 0.93 -3.14 -15.51
CA SER A 113 0.02 -4.15 -16.06
C SER A 113 -1.43 -3.80 -15.79
N ASP A 114 -1.75 -2.51 -15.72
CA ASP A 114 -3.05 -2.04 -15.25
C ASP A 114 -4.20 -2.56 -16.14
N THR A 115 -4.83 -3.60 -15.67
CA THR A 115 -6.09 -4.14 -16.19
C THR A 115 -7.27 -3.85 -15.26
N ARG A 116 -7.00 -3.22 -14.11
CA ARG A 116 -7.95 -2.99 -13.01
C ARG A 116 -8.30 -1.52 -12.79
N GLY A 117 -7.75 -0.61 -13.59
CA GLY A 117 -8.12 0.81 -13.60
C GLY A 117 -7.48 1.67 -12.52
N PHE A 118 -6.31 1.30 -12.00
CA PHE A 118 -5.54 2.15 -11.08
C PHE A 118 -4.94 3.39 -11.76
N SER A 119 -4.63 3.28 -13.06
CA SER A 119 -4.12 4.39 -13.86
C SER A 119 -5.25 5.13 -14.58
N PHE A 120 -5.20 6.45 -14.54
CA PHE A 120 -6.10 7.30 -15.31
C PHE A 120 -5.66 7.52 -16.78
N ASN A 121 -4.54 6.91 -17.19
CA ASN A 121 -4.02 6.97 -18.56
C ASN A 121 -4.42 5.74 -19.41
N SER A 122 -5.07 4.76 -18.80
CA SER A 122 -5.41 3.48 -19.43
C SER A 122 -6.92 3.37 -19.66
N ASP A 123 -7.34 2.90 -20.85
CA ASP A 123 -8.74 2.66 -21.14
C ASP A 123 -9.14 1.21 -20.78
N VAL A 124 -9.20 0.96 -19.47
CA VAL A 124 -9.43 -0.36 -18.88
C VAL A 124 -10.58 -0.31 -17.88
N PRO A 125 -11.20 -1.46 -17.54
CA PRO A 125 -12.30 -1.51 -16.58
C PRO A 125 -11.99 -0.81 -15.26
N LEU A 126 -12.95 -0.08 -14.74
CA LEU A 126 -12.84 0.73 -13.54
C LEU A 126 -13.13 -0.12 -12.29
N ALA A 127 -12.21 -1.02 -11.92
CA ALA A 127 -12.35 -1.89 -10.75
C ALA A 127 -11.65 -1.33 -9.50
N MET A 128 -10.36 -1.02 -9.61
CA MET A 128 -9.46 -0.56 -8.54
C MET A 128 -9.33 -1.53 -7.35
N THR A 129 -9.52 -2.83 -7.56
CA THR A 129 -9.36 -3.87 -6.52
C THR A 129 -7.91 -4.38 -6.47
N PHE A 130 -7.36 -4.59 -5.27
CA PHE A 130 -6.00 -5.18 -5.12
C PHE A 130 -5.99 -6.67 -5.44
N SER A 131 -7.05 -7.41 -5.13
CA SER A 131 -7.21 -8.81 -5.51
C SER A 131 -7.89 -8.96 -6.86
N SER A 132 -7.51 -9.98 -7.64
CA SER A 132 -8.20 -10.37 -8.88
C SER A 132 -9.59 -10.95 -8.62
N HIS A 133 -9.84 -11.48 -7.43
CA HIS A 133 -11.14 -12.03 -7.01
C HIS A 133 -12.14 -10.98 -6.52
N GLY A 134 -11.81 -9.70 -6.66
CA GLY A 134 -12.66 -8.59 -6.23
C GLY A 134 -12.24 -7.95 -4.92
N SER A 135 -13.07 -7.04 -4.41
CA SER A 135 -12.84 -6.35 -3.15
C SER A 135 -13.46 -7.08 -1.97
N HIS A 136 -12.78 -7.07 -0.83
CA HIS A 136 -13.36 -7.54 0.44
C HIS A 136 -14.47 -6.62 0.98
N THR A 137 -14.59 -5.40 0.45
CA THR A 137 -15.68 -4.47 0.77
C THR A 137 -16.98 -4.81 0.04
N GLY A 138 -16.95 -5.72 -0.94
CA GLY A 138 -18.10 -6.15 -1.71
C GLY A 138 -18.51 -5.21 -2.86
N PHE A 139 -17.72 -4.14 -3.12
CA PHE A 139 -17.93 -3.21 -4.24
C PHE A 139 -16.59 -2.80 -4.85
N ASN A 140 -16.63 -2.26 -6.05
CA ASN A 140 -15.49 -1.76 -6.79
C ASN A 140 -15.70 -0.27 -7.20
N ALA A 141 -14.72 0.33 -7.87
CA ALA A 141 -14.82 1.75 -8.25
C ALA A 141 -15.93 2.01 -9.29
N HIS A 142 -16.22 1.05 -10.17
CA HIS A 142 -17.37 1.13 -11.10
C HIS A 142 -18.69 1.23 -10.33
N ASP A 143 -18.87 0.44 -9.27
CA ASP A 143 -20.07 0.45 -8.45
C ASP A 143 -20.26 1.80 -7.75
N ILE A 144 -19.17 2.36 -7.21
CA ILE A 144 -19.19 3.66 -6.56
C ILE A 144 -19.69 4.74 -7.54
N VAL A 145 -19.04 4.86 -8.71
CA VAL A 145 -19.34 5.96 -9.63
C VAL A 145 -20.69 5.82 -10.32
N ASN A 146 -21.16 4.57 -10.55
CA ASN A 146 -22.41 4.35 -11.27
C ASN A 146 -23.65 4.19 -10.37
N SER A 147 -23.49 3.81 -9.09
CA SER A 147 -24.61 3.42 -8.24
C SER A 147 -24.78 4.26 -6.98
N TRP A 148 -23.71 4.85 -6.45
CA TRP A 148 -23.79 5.58 -5.18
C TRP A 148 -24.44 6.95 -5.33
N GLN A 149 -24.98 7.48 -4.23
CA GLN A 149 -25.53 8.83 -4.19
C GLN A 149 -24.44 9.90 -4.36
N GLU A 150 -24.78 11.04 -4.97
CA GLU A 150 -23.85 12.16 -5.18
C GLU A 150 -23.16 12.59 -3.88
N SER A 151 -23.92 12.68 -2.78
CA SER A 151 -23.38 13.02 -1.47
C SER A 151 -22.31 12.02 -1.00
N SER A 152 -22.57 10.73 -1.13
CA SER A 152 -21.62 9.68 -0.72
C SER A 152 -20.33 9.69 -1.56
N ILE A 153 -20.45 9.91 -2.88
CA ILE A 153 -19.31 10.09 -3.77
C ILE A 153 -18.51 11.34 -3.36
N ALA A 154 -19.19 12.45 -3.08
CA ALA A 154 -18.54 13.69 -2.64
C ALA A 154 -17.79 13.50 -1.32
N ASP A 155 -18.39 12.79 -0.37
CA ASP A 155 -17.83 12.56 0.96
C ASP A 155 -16.55 11.72 0.90
N ILE A 156 -16.51 10.63 0.11
CA ILE A 156 -15.28 9.85 -0.03
C ILE A 156 -14.19 10.63 -0.77
N ILE A 157 -14.53 11.41 -1.80
CA ILE A 157 -13.56 12.26 -2.52
C ILE A 157 -12.98 13.32 -1.58
N TYR A 158 -13.81 13.89 -0.71
CA TYR A 158 -13.35 14.85 0.29
C TYR A 158 -12.48 14.21 1.36
N ALA A 159 -12.97 13.12 1.97
CA ALA A 159 -12.32 12.47 3.11
C ALA A 159 -11.01 11.74 2.70
N TYR A 160 -11.03 11.00 1.58
CA TYR A 160 -9.91 10.16 1.16
C TYR A 160 -9.02 10.79 0.08
N GLY A 161 -9.56 11.73 -0.68
CA GLY A 161 -8.80 12.48 -1.67
C GLY A 161 -8.27 13.80 -1.14
N GLU A 162 -8.74 14.29 0.01
CA GLU A 162 -8.49 15.65 0.50
C GLU A 162 -8.77 16.70 -0.61
N GLU A 163 -9.87 16.49 -1.38
CA GLU A 163 -10.25 17.34 -2.50
C GLU A 163 -11.41 18.26 -2.11
N VAL A 164 -11.13 19.54 -1.95
CA VAL A 164 -12.12 20.53 -1.52
C VAL A 164 -13.25 20.75 -2.53
N LYS A 165 -13.03 20.43 -3.81
CA LYS A 165 -14.02 20.52 -4.87
C LYS A 165 -14.79 19.22 -5.10
N SER A 166 -14.80 18.32 -4.12
CA SER A 166 -15.40 16.99 -4.18
C SER A 166 -16.85 17.00 -4.66
N ARG A 167 -17.66 17.93 -4.19
CA ARG A 167 -19.08 18.08 -4.61
C ARG A 167 -19.24 18.39 -6.10
N ARG A 168 -18.34 19.22 -6.64
CA ARG A 168 -18.34 19.53 -8.07
C ARG A 168 -17.99 18.30 -8.92
N ILE A 169 -17.00 17.52 -8.45
CA ILE A 169 -16.58 16.28 -9.11
C ILE A 169 -17.70 15.25 -9.04
N ALA A 170 -18.30 15.04 -7.85
CA ALA A 170 -19.38 14.09 -7.66
C ALA A 170 -20.60 14.40 -8.56
N ARG A 171 -21.00 15.68 -8.65
CA ARG A 171 -22.05 16.13 -9.55
C ARG A 171 -21.74 15.78 -11.00
N ALA A 172 -20.52 16.10 -11.48
CA ALA A 172 -20.13 15.79 -12.86
C ALA A 172 -20.15 14.27 -13.15
N ILE A 173 -19.77 13.42 -12.18
CA ILE A 173 -19.87 11.97 -12.27
C ILE A 173 -21.34 11.55 -12.41
N VAL A 174 -22.23 12.06 -11.55
CA VAL A 174 -23.65 11.71 -11.56
C VAL A 174 -24.35 12.19 -12.83
N GLU A 175 -24.06 13.40 -13.31
CA GLU A 175 -24.56 13.91 -14.59
C GLU A 175 -24.09 13.06 -15.77
N ALA A 176 -22.82 12.67 -15.81
CA ALA A 176 -22.29 11.84 -16.89
C ALA A 176 -22.90 10.44 -16.91
N ARG A 177 -22.98 9.76 -15.75
CA ARG A 177 -23.56 8.40 -15.67
C ARG A 177 -25.04 8.34 -16.00
N ALA A 178 -25.78 9.45 -15.81
CA ALA A 178 -27.19 9.54 -16.20
C ALA A 178 -27.40 9.47 -17.72
N ILE A 179 -26.37 9.79 -18.52
CA ILE A 179 -26.38 9.70 -19.98
C ILE A 179 -25.87 8.33 -20.43
N THR A 180 -24.72 7.90 -19.89
CA THR A 180 -24.07 6.63 -20.23
C THR A 180 -23.25 6.15 -19.04
N PRO A 181 -23.34 4.87 -18.64
CA PRO A 181 -22.51 4.30 -17.57
C PRO A 181 -21.01 4.53 -17.78
N ILE A 182 -20.31 4.83 -16.70
CA ILE A 182 -18.85 5.05 -16.71
C ILE A 182 -18.18 3.69 -16.54
N MET A 183 -17.60 3.17 -17.63
CA MET A 183 -17.07 1.80 -17.67
C MET A 183 -15.56 1.74 -17.41
N THR A 184 -14.82 2.80 -17.82
CA THR A 184 -13.36 2.75 -17.80
C THR A 184 -12.72 3.88 -17.00
N SER A 185 -11.48 3.64 -16.59
CA SER A 185 -10.67 4.63 -15.87
C SER A 185 -10.43 5.90 -16.70
N LEU A 186 -10.20 5.77 -18.01
CA LEU A 186 -10.02 6.92 -18.90
C LEU A 186 -11.29 7.77 -19.02
N GLN A 187 -12.48 7.13 -19.11
CA GLN A 187 -13.77 7.85 -19.13
C GLN A 187 -13.94 8.68 -17.85
N LEU A 188 -13.73 8.07 -16.68
CA LEU A 188 -13.81 8.77 -15.39
C LEU A 188 -12.82 9.94 -15.32
N ALA A 189 -11.56 9.70 -15.71
CA ALA A 189 -10.52 10.73 -15.70
C ALA A 189 -10.88 11.92 -16.60
N THR A 190 -11.47 11.67 -17.77
CA THR A 190 -11.93 12.69 -18.72
C THR A 190 -13.06 13.53 -18.13
N ILE A 191 -14.06 12.90 -17.49
CA ILE A 191 -15.17 13.58 -16.80
C ILE A 191 -14.60 14.55 -15.74
N ILE A 192 -13.69 14.05 -14.90
CA ILE A 192 -13.08 14.86 -13.83
C ILE A 192 -12.27 16.00 -14.42
N ALA A 193 -11.45 15.74 -15.45
CA ALA A 193 -10.62 16.77 -16.07
C ALA A 193 -11.45 17.87 -16.73
N THR A 194 -12.62 17.52 -17.29
CA THR A 194 -13.57 18.49 -17.85
C THR A 194 -14.22 19.35 -16.77
N ALA A 195 -14.56 18.72 -15.64
CA ALA A 195 -15.18 19.43 -14.52
C ALA A 195 -14.21 20.35 -13.75
N MET A 196 -12.90 20.08 -13.84
CA MET A 196 -11.89 20.75 -13.02
C MET A 196 -10.96 21.62 -13.87
N PRO A 197 -10.69 22.89 -13.46
CA PRO A 197 -9.71 23.72 -14.17
C PRO A 197 -8.30 23.15 -14.04
N ARG A 198 -7.50 23.25 -15.10
CA ARG A 198 -6.09 22.83 -15.13
C ARG A 198 -5.18 23.83 -14.42
N ASN A 199 -5.29 23.96 -13.09
CA ASN A 199 -4.51 24.96 -12.34
C ASN A 199 -3.43 24.32 -11.45
N SER A 200 -3.14 23.04 -11.58
CA SER A 200 -2.17 22.33 -10.73
C SER A 200 -1.17 21.54 -11.56
N ARG A 201 0.02 21.27 -10.94
CA ARG A 201 1.06 20.42 -11.51
C ARG A 201 0.69 18.93 -11.55
N ILE A 202 -0.35 18.53 -10.80
CA ILE A 202 -0.85 17.15 -10.75
C ILE A 202 -2.13 17.03 -11.59
N HIS A 203 -2.36 15.86 -12.15
CA HIS A 203 -3.56 15.59 -12.94
C HIS A 203 -4.83 15.76 -12.08
N PRO A 204 -5.91 16.40 -12.57
CA PRO A 204 -7.13 16.64 -11.79
C PRO A 204 -7.76 15.39 -11.20
N ALA A 205 -7.65 14.24 -11.86
CA ALA A 205 -8.20 12.98 -11.38
C ALA A 205 -7.39 12.32 -10.25
N THR A 206 -6.14 12.72 -9.99
CA THR A 206 -5.24 12.03 -9.05
C THR A 206 -5.89 11.82 -7.68
N LYS A 207 -6.47 12.87 -7.09
CA LYS A 207 -7.09 12.81 -5.77
C LYS A 207 -8.37 11.97 -5.73
N THR A 208 -9.16 12.02 -6.80
CA THR A 208 -10.37 11.20 -6.92
C THR A 208 -10.02 9.72 -7.07
N PHE A 209 -9.02 9.39 -7.88
CA PHE A 209 -8.55 8.02 -8.03
C PHE A 209 -7.97 7.47 -6.72
N GLN A 210 -7.19 8.27 -5.98
CA GLN A 210 -6.76 7.93 -4.63
C GLN A 210 -7.96 7.65 -3.71
N ALA A 211 -8.97 8.51 -3.71
CA ALA A 211 -10.15 8.36 -2.86
C ALA A 211 -10.93 7.06 -3.16
N LEU A 212 -11.16 6.77 -4.44
CA LEU A 212 -11.83 5.55 -4.87
C LEU A 212 -11.03 4.31 -4.49
N ARG A 213 -9.71 4.32 -4.71
CA ARG A 213 -8.83 3.21 -4.35
C ARG A 213 -8.87 2.92 -2.85
N ILE A 214 -8.74 3.96 -2.03
CA ILE A 214 -8.83 3.84 -0.56
C ILE A 214 -10.19 3.26 -0.14
N ALA A 215 -11.30 3.73 -0.73
CA ALA A 215 -12.63 3.25 -0.40
C ALA A 215 -12.84 1.78 -0.81
N VAL A 216 -12.45 1.42 -2.02
CA VAL A 216 -12.61 0.06 -2.57
C VAL A 216 -11.83 -0.97 -1.76
N ASN A 217 -10.62 -0.63 -1.32
CA ASN A 217 -9.71 -1.58 -0.65
C ASN A 217 -9.69 -1.41 0.87
N ASP A 218 -10.48 -0.49 1.44
CA ASP A 218 -10.45 -0.14 2.87
C ASP A 218 -9.00 0.04 3.39
N GLU A 219 -8.18 0.81 2.64
CA GLU A 219 -6.75 0.89 2.90
C GLU A 219 -6.44 1.41 4.32
N LEU A 220 -7.18 2.41 4.79
CA LEU A 220 -6.94 3.03 6.09
C LEU A 220 -7.39 2.16 7.26
N GLY A 221 -8.53 1.47 7.12
CA GLY A 221 -9.00 0.48 8.10
C GLY A 221 -8.05 -0.72 8.17
N THR A 222 -7.66 -1.24 7.01
CA THR A 222 -6.67 -2.32 6.87
C THR A 222 -5.33 -1.95 7.54
N LEU A 223 -4.80 -0.74 7.30
CA LEU A 223 -3.57 -0.27 7.92
C LEU A 223 -3.68 -0.23 9.45
N THR A 224 -4.76 0.35 9.96
CA THR A 224 -4.96 0.47 11.42
C THR A 224 -5.05 -0.91 12.08
N HIS A 225 -5.78 -1.84 11.47
CA HIS A 225 -5.88 -3.21 11.97
C HIS A 225 -4.53 -3.93 11.94
N ALA A 226 -3.81 -3.83 10.82
CA ALA A 226 -2.52 -4.48 10.65
C ALA A 226 -1.47 -3.99 11.65
N MET A 227 -1.39 -2.67 11.89
CA MET A 227 -0.43 -2.13 12.86
C MET A 227 -0.62 -2.73 14.25
N ASN A 228 -1.86 -2.87 14.72
CA ASN A 228 -2.16 -3.49 16.00
C ASN A 228 -1.83 -4.99 15.99
N ALA A 229 -2.27 -5.71 14.97
CA ALA A 229 -2.05 -7.15 14.86
C ALA A 229 -0.55 -7.51 14.81
N TRP A 230 0.26 -6.75 14.05
CA TRP A 230 1.71 -6.95 14.02
C TRP A 230 2.40 -6.55 15.33
N TRP A 231 1.88 -5.51 16.02
CA TRP A 231 2.41 -5.13 17.33
C TRP A 231 2.22 -6.21 18.39
N ASP A 232 1.08 -6.90 18.36
CA ASP A 232 0.77 -7.95 19.32
C ASP A 232 1.76 -9.12 19.25
N VAL A 233 2.18 -9.49 18.03
CA VAL A 233 3.11 -10.60 17.78
C VAL A 233 4.59 -10.17 17.73
N LEU A 234 4.88 -8.87 17.84
CA LEU A 234 6.23 -8.33 17.80
C LEU A 234 6.96 -8.61 19.13
N ASN A 235 8.20 -9.06 19.05
CA ASN A 235 9.07 -9.22 20.21
C ASN A 235 9.43 -7.87 20.87
N THR A 236 9.76 -7.89 22.17
CA THR A 236 10.47 -6.77 22.83
C THR A 236 11.81 -6.54 22.12
N GLY A 237 12.14 -5.29 21.80
CA GLY A 237 13.26 -4.91 20.94
C GLY A 237 12.97 -5.04 19.44
N GLY A 238 11.80 -5.55 19.09
CA GLY A 238 11.33 -5.65 17.71
C GLY A 238 10.94 -4.29 17.13
N ARG A 239 10.98 -4.18 15.78
CA ARG A 239 10.69 -2.94 15.07
C ARG A 239 9.65 -3.12 13.97
N ILE A 240 8.78 -2.12 13.82
CA ILE A 240 7.89 -1.97 12.67
C ILE A 240 8.32 -0.73 11.90
N SER A 241 8.62 -0.90 10.61
CA SER A 241 8.91 0.18 9.65
C SER A 241 7.80 0.27 8.63
N ILE A 242 7.26 1.47 8.41
CA ILE A 242 6.11 1.70 7.52
C ILE A 242 6.45 2.83 6.55
N ILE A 243 6.36 2.54 5.25
CA ILE A 243 6.44 3.54 4.18
C ILE A 243 5.03 3.93 3.79
N THR A 244 4.74 5.21 3.79
CA THR A 244 3.45 5.81 3.41
C THR A 244 3.61 6.71 2.21
N PHE A 245 2.59 6.85 1.36
CA PHE A 245 2.65 7.63 0.13
C PHE A 245 1.69 8.81 0.09
N HIS A 246 0.81 8.95 1.07
CA HIS A 246 -0.07 10.11 1.18
C HIS A 246 -0.29 10.54 2.64
N SER A 247 -0.87 11.74 2.79
CA SER A 247 -1.05 12.43 4.08
C SER A 247 -1.91 11.65 5.07
N LEU A 248 -2.92 10.91 4.59
CA LEU A 248 -3.85 10.18 5.46
C LEU A 248 -3.15 8.98 6.12
N GLU A 249 -2.41 8.19 5.34
CA GLU A 249 -1.59 7.10 5.88
C GLU A 249 -0.57 7.63 6.90
N ASP A 250 0.22 8.64 6.52
CA ASP A 250 1.25 9.22 7.38
C ASP A 250 0.66 9.76 8.70
N ARG A 251 -0.55 10.34 8.65
CA ARG A 251 -1.26 10.85 9.82
C ARG A 251 -1.67 9.72 10.76
N ILE A 252 -2.23 8.62 10.22
CA ILE A 252 -2.63 7.45 10.99
C ILE A 252 -1.41 6.80 11.64
N VAL A 253 -0.35 6.53 10.89
CA VAL A 253 0.88 5.92 11.40
C VAL A 253 1.51 6.79 12.48
N LYS A 254 1.64 8.10 12.23
CA LYS A 254 2.18 9.05 13.21
C LYS A 254 1.38 9.07 14.52
N GLN A 255 0.06 9.09 14.41
CA GLN A 255 -0.84 9.11 15.57
C GLN A 255 -0.72 7.80 16.36
N TRP A 256 -0.80 6.66 15.69
CA TRP A 256 -0.67 5.34 16.28
C TRP A 256 0.66 5.18 17.03
N MET A 257 1.80 5.55 16.41
CA MET A 257 3.12 5.47 17.03
C MET A 257 3.27 6.37 18.26
N ARG A 258 2.61 7.55 18.26
CA ARG A 258 2.66 8.47 19.39
C ARG A 258 1.89 7.96 20.59
N ASP A 259 0.74 7.35 20.32
CA ASP A 259 -0.22 6.96 21.36
C ASP A 259 0.01 5.51 21.85
N HIS A 260 0.94 4.79 21.21
CA HIS A 260 1.18 3.39 21.55
C HIS A 260 2.04 3.25 22.79
N PRO A 261 1.54 2.59 23.88
CA PRO A 261 2.30 2.40 25.12
C PRO A 261 3.49 1.45 24.90
N ASN A 262 4.47 1.51 25.79
CA ASN A 262 5.64 0.64 25.77
C ASN A 262 6.38 0.64 24.42
N SER A 263 6.53 1.83 23.85
CA SER A 263 7.18 2.01 22.55
C SER A 263 8.23 3.10 22.56
N ARG A 264 9.19 2.97 21.65
CA ARG A 264 10.18 4.00 21.31
C ARG A 264 10.05 4.39 19.86
N VAL A 265 9.65 5.63 19.58
CA VAL A 265 9.63 6.16 18.21
C VAL A 265 11.05 6.39 17.73
N ILE A 266 11.52 5.59 16.78
CA ILE A 266 12.88 5.67 16.22
C ILE A 266 12.97 6.89 15.29
N THR A 267 12.00 7.08 14.41
CA THR A 267 11.95 8.22 13.48
C THR A 267 11.04 9.31 14.03
N LYS A 268 11.54 10.24 14.84
CA LYS A 268 10.77 11.40 15.35
C LYS A 268 10.21 12.26 14.21
N LYS A 269 11.01 12.46 13.15
CA LYS A 269 10.57 13.01 11.86
C LYS A 269 10.58 11.88 10.84
N PRO A 270 9.65 11.82 9.88
CA PRO A 270 9.69 10.80 8.86
C PRO A 270 10.96 10.97 8.01
N LEU A 271 11.55 9.86 7.61
CA LEU A 271 12.59 9.87 6.58
C LEU A 271 11.90 10.04 5.22
N SER A 272 12.48 10.85 4.36
CA SER A 272 12.00 11.12 3.02
C SER A 272 13.09 10.79 2.01
N PRO A 273 12.74 10.50 0.75
CA PRO A 273 13.70 10.17 -0.29
C PRO A 273 14.76 11.25 -0.49
N SER A 274 15.98 10.83 -0.77
CA SER A 274 17.08 11.74 -1.11
C SER A 274 16.82 12.43 -2.47
N LYS A 275 17.60 13.46 -2.77
CA LYS A 275 17.51 14.13 -4.08
C LYS A 275 17.90 13.19 -5.23
N GLU A 276 18.84 12.31 -4.99
CA GLU A 276 19.31 11.28 -5.91
C GLU A 276 18.19 10.28 -6.18
N GLU A 277 17.50 9.79 -5.14
CA GLU A 277 16.36 8.90 -5.30
C GLU A 277 15.20 9.58 -6.03
N LEU A 278 14.87 10.82 -5.69
CA LEU A 278 13.83 11.60 -6.38
C LEU A 278 14.11 11.75 -7.89
N SER A 279 15.38 11.85 -8.26
CA SER A 279 15.78 11.96 -9.69
C SER A 279 15.67 10.62 -10.41
N SER A 280 16.09 9.52 -9.78
CA SER A 280 16.09 8.17 -10.38
C SER A 280 14.74 7.44 -10.24
N ASN A 281 13.99 7.73 -9.18
CA ASN A 281 12.70 7.13 -8.87
C ASN A 281 11.64 8.21 -8.52
N PRO A 282 11.06 8.90 -9.49
CA PRO A 282 10.09 9.98 -9.25
C PRO A 282 8.85 9.56 -8.44
N ARG A 283 8.54 8.27 -8.39
CA ARG A 283 7.41 7.72 -7.62
C ARG A 283 7.65 7.80 -6.10
N SER A 284 8.90 7.86 -5.66
CA SER A 284 9.26 8.03 -4.25
C SER A 284 8.88 9.40 -3.68
N ARG A 285 8.53 10.38 -4.53
CA ARG A 285 8.37 11.80 -4.15
C ARG A 285 7.50 12.07 -2.91
N SER A 286 6.45 11.29 -2.71
CA SER A 286 5.53 11.45 -1.57
C SER A 286 5.82 10.48 -0.42
N ALA A 287 6.81 9.60 -0.59
CA ALA A 287 7.13 8.57 0.40
C ALA A 287 7.65 9.16 1.71
N LYS A 288 7.22 8.53 2.80
CA LYS A 288 7.67 8.83 4.16
C LYS A 288 7.82 7.53 4.93
N LEU A 289 9.01 7.29 5.44
CA LEU A 289 9.29 6.14 6.31
C LEU A 289 9.17 6.52 7.78
N ARG A 290 8.44 5.73 8.53
CA ARG A 290 8.37 5.79 9.99
C ARG A 290 8.69 4.45 10.63
N THR A 291 9.43 4.49 11.74
CA THR A 291 9.84 3.29 12.47
C THR A 291 9.59 3.46 13.97
N ILE A 292 9.03 2.42 14.57
CA ILE A 292 8.77 2.29 16.01
C ILE A 292 9.39 0.99 16.52
N GLU A 293 9.82 0.98 17.78
CA GLU A 293 10.37 -0.19 18.47
C GLU A 293 9.55 -0.50 19.71
N LYS A 294 9.31 -1.77 19.97
CA LYS A 294 8.65 -2.28 21.18
C LYS A 294 9.66 -2.38 22.33
N ILE A 295 9.37 -1.78 23.50
CA ILE A 295 10.24 -1.77 24.69
C ILE A 295 9.66 -2.55 25.85
#